data_28d32d3dc46889664193c11eb961f145
#
_entry.id   28d32d3dc46889664193c11eb961f145
#
_cell.length_a   1.000
_cell.length_b   1.000
_cell.length_c   1.000
_cell.angle_alpha   90.00
_cell.angle_beta   90.00
_cell.angle_gamma   90.00
#
_symmetry.space_group_name_H-M   'P 1'
#
loop_
_entity.id
_entity.type
_entity.pdbx_description
1 polymer ?
#
loop_
_entity_poly.entity_id
_entity_poly.type
_entity_poly.pdbx_seq_one_letter_code
_entity_poly.pdbx_strand_id
1 'polypeptide(L)'
;MAQSKRSTSASLEAWLQNAWSHRGWWAHATWPLSKVLWWAHCAFVHLAGSTSSAFKTAPSSPTRLPVPLVVVGNVFVGGVGKTPIVISLVEHLRARGLQVGVVARGHGSSLNGVHVLNAQSVATQFGDEPVLIQQRTRVPVVVGVDRLRAAQVLLERFPQTEIIVSDDGLQRLRRWADWVVCVFDERGLGNGWTLPAGPLREPWPRKPAGEDQAWVLVSQDPSLEGAQRPQAKPGIALNGKRFVAERRLGLVARNASGQTLELKNLIETNTRTSLGRPSPQPALVAVAGIAKPGQFFDMLSAMGLSLSAQLGASDHASAQELMALLQDELSSTEGPVTVLCTEKDASKLWSVFPQAWSVALEVRLDPLFLEEFDLAWRHRISSTHGHETH
;
A
#
# COMPACT_ATOMS: atom_id res chain seq x y z
N MET A 1 -3.03 -23.81 -22.80
CA MET A 1 -1.75 -23.07 -22.77
C MET A 1 -1.70 -21.94 -21.72
N ALA A 2 -2.82 -21.32 -21.31
CA ALA A 2 -2.84 -20.25 -20.28
C ALA A 2 -2.56 -20.76 -18.85
N GLN A 3 -3.00 -21.96 -18.48
CA GLN A 3 -2.77 -22.54 -17.15
C GLN A 3 -1.28 -22.88 -16.88
N SER A 4 -0.52 -23.30 -17.90
CA SER A 4 0.90 -23.64 -17.77
C SER A 4 1.78 -22.39 -17.47
N LYS A 5 1.43 -21.22 -18.00
CA LYS A 5 2.16 -19.96 -17.73
C LYS A 5 1.87 -19.40 -16.33
N ARG A 6 0.70 -19.68 -15.76
CA ARG A 6 0.30 -19.18 -14.42
C ARG A 6 1.00 -19.94 -13.30
N SER A 7 1.20 -21.26 -13.44
CA SER A 7 1.94 -22.05 -12.44
C SER A 7 3.43 -21.70 -12.37
N THR A 8 4.02 -21.26 -13.48
CA THR A 8 5.44 -20.89 -13.55
C THR A 8 5.75 -19.53 -12.91
N SER A 9 4.86 -18.52 -13.01
CA SER A 9 5.10 -17.20 -12.40
C SER A 9 4.97 -17.24 -10.87
N ALA A 10 3.95 -17.91 -10.34
CA ALA A 10 3.76 -18.08 -8.90
C ALA A 10 4.90 -18.90 -8.27
N SER A 11 5.38 -19.92 -8.97
CA SER A 11 6.53 -20.74 -8.52
C SER A 11 7.84 -19.94 -8.54
N LEU A 12 8.03 -19.02 -9.52
CA LEU A 12 9.20 -18.16 -9.61
C LEU A 12 9.21 -17.11 -8.49
N GLU A 13 8.07 -16.49 -8.21
CA GLU A 13 7.95 -15.52 -7.11
C GLU A 13 8.22 -16.17 -5.75
N ALA A 14 7.64 -17.34 -5.48
CA ALA A 14 7.88 -18.11 -4.26
C ALA A 14 9.35 -18.50 -4.13
N TRP A 15 9.98 -18.94 -5.24
CA TRP A 15 11.40 -19.26 -5.27
C TRP A 15 12.28 -18.03 -4.99
N LEU A 16 11.99 -16.89 -5.61
CA LEU A 16 12.71 -15.64 -5.37
C LEU A 16 12.57 -15.18 -3.92
N GLN A 17 11.36 -15.23 -3.34
CA GLN A 17 11.15 -14.88 -1.95
C GLN A 17 11.96 -15.77 -1.00
N ASN A 18 12.02 -17.06 -1.27
CA ASN A 18 12.85 -17.98 -0.51
C ASN A 18 14.34 -17.69 -0.69
N ALA A 19 14.81 -17.48 -1.92
CA ALA A 19 16.20 -17.15 -2.23
C ALA A 19 16.65 -15.83 -1.57
N TRP A 20 15.74 -14.88 -1.42
CA TRP A 20 16.00 -13.57 -0.79
C TRP A 20 15.80 -13.56 0.74
N SER A 21 15.30 -14.65 1.32
CA SER A 21 15.14 -14.74 2.78
C SER A 21 16.45 -14.94 3.52
N HIS A 22 17.47 -15.50 2.85
CA HIS A 22 18.78 -15.83 3.40
C HIS A 22 19.92 -15.55 2.41
N ARG A 23 21.17 -15.54 2.88
CA ARG A 23 22.36 -15.35 2.04
C ARG A 23 22.86 -16.69 1.52
N GLY A 24 22.06 -17.38 0.67
CA GLY A 24 22.43 -18.62 0.02
C GLY A 24 23.40 -18.40 -1.17
N TRP A 25 23.75 -19.50 -1.86
CA TRP A 25 24.68 -19.47 -3.01
C TRP A 25 24.23 -18.52 -4.12
N TRP A 26 22.92 -18.45 -4.42
CA TRP A 26 22.34 -17.56 -5.42
C TRP A 26 22.56 -16.09 -5.07
N ALA A 27 22.35 -15.74 -3.81
CA ALA A 27 22.56 -14.36 -3.35
C ALA A 27 24.03 -13.97 -3.52
N HIS A 28 24.98 -14.85 -3.14
CA HIS A 28 26.41 -14.60 -3.33
C HIS A 28 26.81 -14.51 -4.80
N ALA A 29 26.29 -15.39 -5.66
CA ALA A 29 26.57 -15.38 -7.10
C ALA A 29 26.12 -14.08 -7.79
N THR A 30 24.98 -13.54 -7.36
CA THR A 30 24.38 -12.30 -7.94
C THR A 30 24.80 -11.02 -7.22
N TRP A 31 25.47 -11.10 -6.09
CA TRP A 31 25.90 -9.94 -5.29
C TRP A 31 26.79 -8.93 -6.07
N PRO A 32 27.81 -9.36 -6.86
CA PRO A 32 28.60 -8.41 -7.63
C PRO A 32 27.74 -7.62 -8.63
N LEU A 33 26.80 -8.30 -9.28
CA LEU A 33 25.84 -7.67 -10.19
C LEU A 33 24.96 -6.62 -9.47
N SER A 34 24.53 -6.91 -8.25
CA SER A 34 23.78 -5.95 -7.44
C SER A 34 24.58 -4.65 -7.18
N LYS A 35 25.87 -4.78 -6.95
CA LYS A 35 26.76 -3.63 -6.75
C LYS A 35 26.87 -2.80 -8.03
N VAL A 36 27.12 -3.46 -9.18
CA VAL A 36 27.22 -2.80 -10.48
C VAL A 36 25.92 -2.07 -10.81
N LEU A 37 24.78 -2.73 -10.67
CA LEU A 37 23.46 -2.13 -10.96
C LEU A 37 23.16 -0.96 -10.02
N TRP A 38 23.52 -1.06 -8.74
CA TRP A 38 23.37 0.05 -7.81
C TRP A 38 24.25 1.25 -8.17
N TRP A 39 25.52 1.03 -8.52
CA TRP A 39 26.43 2.08 -8.99
C TRP A 39 25.91 2.73 -10.29
N ALA A 40 25.47 1.91 -11.26
CA ALA A 40 24.89 2.40 -12.51
C ALA A 40 23.62 3.24 -12.24
N HIS A 41 22.76 2.80 -11.32
CA HIS A 41 21.58 3.57 -10.91
C HIS A 41 21.96 4.92 -10.27
N CYS A 42 22.92 4.93 -9.36
CA CYS A 42 23.41 6.16 -8.74
C CYS A 42 24.01 7.12 -9.79
N ALA A 43 24.83 6.60 -10.70
CA ALA A 43 25.40 7.38 -11.80
C ALA A 43 24.31 7.94 -12.73
N PHE A 44 23.33 7.11 -13.11
CA PHE A 44 22.20 7.54 -13.94
C PHE A 44 21.38 8.64 -13.26
N VAL A 45 21.06 8.49 -11.97
CA VAL A 45 20.32 9.53 -11.21
C VAL A 45 21.13 10.84 -11.15
N HIS A 46 22.45 10.74 -10.98
CA HIS A 46 23.33 11.90 -10.96
C HIS A 46 23.41 12.59 -12.33
N LEU A 47 23.60 11.83 -13.41
CA LEU A 47 23.67 12.32 -14.77
C LEU A 47 22.31 12.84 -15.27
N ALA A 48 21.22 12.10 -15.04
CA ALA A 48 19.88 12.53 -15.42
C ALA A 48 19.44 13.79 -14.65
N GLY A 49 19.88 13.94 -13.41
CA GLY A 49 19.73 15.19 -12.65
C GLY A 49 20.44 16.38 -13.30
N SER A 50 21.50 16.12 -14.05
CA SER A 50 22.29 17.19 -14.74
C SER A 50 21.79 17.50 -16.15
N THR A 51 21.07 16.58 -16.81
CA THR A 51 20.70 16.70 -18.24
C THR A 51 19.21 17.02 -18.47
N SER A 52 18.36 16.81 -17.48
CA SER A 52 16.94 17.12 -17.58
C SER A 52 16.73 18.63 -17.68
N SER A 53 16.07 19.11 -18.74
CA SER A 53 15.77 20.53 -18.96
C SER A 53 14.91 21.12 -17.83
N ALA A 54 14.10 20.30 -17.15
CA ALA A 54 13.37 20.68 -15.93
C ALA A 54 14.33 20.97 -14.76
N PHE A 55 15.58 20.47 -14.79
CA PHE A 55 16.62 20.72 -13.79
C PHE A 55 17.49 21.94 -14.10
N LYS A 56 17.57 22.36 -15.36
CA LYS A 56 18.38 23.54 -15.75
C LYS A 56 17.76 24.87 -15.33
N THR A 57 16.46 24.88 -15.02
CA THR A 57 15.73 26.05 -14.50
C THR A 57 15.49 26.01 -13.01
N ALA A 58 15.88 24.92 -12.31
CA ALA A 58 15.79 24.85 -10.87
C ALA A 58 16.96 25.63 -10.23
N PRO A 59 16.70 26.55 -9.28
CA PRO A 59 17.76 27.21 -8.52
C PRO A 59 18.64 26.16 -7.82
N SER A 60 19.90 26.52 -7.58
CA SER A 60 20.96 25.69 -7.00
C SER A 60 20.70 25.09 -5.61
N SER A 61 19.56 25.39 -5.02
CA SER A 61 19.00 24.73 -3.83
C SER A 61 17.71 24.01 -4.20
N PRO A 62 17.42 22.81 -3.66
CA PRO A 62 16.12 22.18 -3.85
C PRO A 62 15.06 23.13 -3.30
N THR A 63 14.28 23.76 -4.18
CA THR A 63 13.19 24.63 -3.76
C THR A 63 12.23 23.77 -2.97
N ARG A 64 12.16 23.95 -1.65
CA ARG A 64 11.19 23.28 -0.80
C ARG A 64 9.79 23.62 -1.29
N LEU A 65 8.88 22.65 -1.20
CA LEU A 65 7.47 22.96 -1.40
C LEU A 65 7.02 23.98 -0.34
N PRO A 66 6.07 24.86 -0.67
CA PRO A 66 5.55 25.84 0.29
C PRO A 66 4.85 25.20 1.50
N VAL A 67 4.44 23.95 1.36
CA VAL A 67 3.82 23.16 2.43
C VAL A 67 4.64 21.91 2.74
N PRO A 68 4.56 21.36 3.97
CA PRO A 68 5.26 20.16 4.35
C PRO A 68 4.91 18.96 3.47
N LEU A 69 5.91 18.12 3.19
CA LEU A 69 5.79 16.89 2.44
C LEU A 69 6.15 15.66 3.28
N VAL A 70 5.19 14.77 3.47
CA VAL A 70 5.39 13.45 4.07
C VAL A 70 5.53 12.40 2.97
N VAL A 71 6.62 11.67 2.95
CA VAL A 71 6.84 10.59 1.97
C VAL A 71 6.65 9.25 2.66
N VAL A 72 5.60 8.53 2.30
CA VAL A 72 5.40 7.13 2.69
C VAL A 72 5.96 6.23 1.60
N GLY A 73 6.82 5.29 1.96
CA GLY A 73 7.45 4.42 0.98
C GLY A 73 8.04 3.16 1.59
N ASN A 74 8.66 2.34 0.75
CA ASN A 74 9.38 1.15 1.19
C ASN A 74 10.64 0.93 0.37
N VAL A 75 11.55 0.16 0.92
CA VAL A 75 12.79 -0.27 0.24
C VAL A 75 12.71 -1.69 -0.29
N PHE A 76 11.68 -2.45 0.07
CA PHE A 76 11.49 -3.85 -0.31
C PHE A 76 10.72 -3.94 -1.65
N VAL A 77 11.03 -4.93 -2.49
CA VAL A 77 10.27 -5.21 -3.72
C VAL A 77 8.96 -5.91 -3.40
N GLY A 78 7.87 -5.44 -4.01
CA GLY A 78 6.53 -5.96 -3.83
C GLY A 78 5.70 -5.19 -2.81
N GLY A 79 4.47 -5.62 -2.63
CA GLY A 79 3.51 -5.00 -1.71
C GLY A 79 3.87 -5.22 -0.25
N VAL A 80 3.92 -4.14 0.52
CA VAL A 80 4.14 -4.15 1.98
C VAL A 80 2.97 -3.49 2.74
N GLY A 81 1.86 -3.21 2.05
CA GLY A 81 0.68 -2.57 2.66
C GLY A 81 0.83 -1.06 2.90
N LYS A 82 1.49 -0.31 1.99
CA LYS A 82 1.65 1.14 2.10
C LYS A 82 0.33 1.90 2.03
N THR A 83 -0.49 1.59 1.03
CA THR A 83 -1.72 2.34 0.75
C THR A 83 -2.68 2.43 1.94
N PRO A 84 -2.96 1.35 2.69
CA PRO A 84 -3.74 1.46 3.94
C PRO A 84 -3.08 2.34 5.00
N ILE A 85 -1.74 2.36 5.08
CA ILE A 85 -0.99 3.25 5.99
C ILE A 85 -1.15 4.72 5.57
N VAL A 86 -1.06 5.01 4.25
CA VAL A 86 -1.31 6.35 3.70
C VAL A 86 -2.73 6.80 4.05
N ILE A 87 -3.73 5.93 3.84
CA ILE A 87 -5.13 6.23 4.17
C ILE A 87 -5.27 6.56 5.67
N SER A 88 -4.75 5.71 6.55
CA SER A 88 -4.82 5.92 8.00
C SER A 88 -4.11 7.21 8.44
N LEU A 89 -2.94 7.53 7.86
CA LEU A 89 -2.22 8.76 8.14
C LEU A 89 -2.99 10.00 7.66
N VAL A 90 -3.58 9.95 6.47
CA VAL A 90 -4.41 11.04 5.93
C VAL A 90 -5.65 11.26 6.79
N GLU A 91 -6.33 10.18 7.21
CA GLU A 91 -7.49 10.26 8.10
C GLU A 91 -7.11 10.88 9.46
N HIS A 92 -5.95 10.50 10.02
CA HIS A 92 -5.42 11.09 11.25
C HIS A 92 -5.17 12.59 11.11
N LEU A 93 -4.49 13.03 10.05
CA LEU A 93 -4.20 14.44 9.80
C LEU A 93 -5.50 15.27 9.61
N ARG A 94 -6.48 14.70 8.87
CA ARG A 94 -7.80 15.33 8.72
C ARG A 94 -8.55 15.46 10.05
N ALA A 95 -8.48 14.43 10.89
CA ALA A 95 -9.05 14.49 12.24
C ALA A 95 -8.41 15.58 13.13
N ARG A 96 -7.19 16.01 12.80
CA ARG A 96 -6.51 17.17 13.41
C ARG A 96 -6.91 18.51 12.78
N GLY A 97 -7.78 18.51 11.78
CA GLY A 97 -8.29 19.71 11.10
C GLY A 97 -7.46 20.17 9.90
N LEU A 98 -6.41 19.44 9.50
CA LEU A 98 -5.53 19.82 8.40
C LEU A 98 -6.16 19.55 7.03
N GLN A 99 -5.91 20.48 6.08
CA GLN A 99 -6.24 20.29 4.67
C GLN A 99 -5.14 19.47 3.99
N VAL A 100 -5.41 18.18 3.83
CA VAL A 100 -4.44 17.22 3.30
C VAL A 100 -4.62 17.04 1.81
N GLY A 101 -3.51 17.00 1.06
CA GLY A 101 -3.48 16.54 -0.33
C GLY A 101 -2.62 15.29 -0.48
N VAL A 102 -2.91 14.45 -1.47
CA VAL A 102 -2.13 13.23 -1.74
C VAL A 102 -1.54 13.27 -3.14
N VAL A 103 -0.27 12.85 -3.26
CA VAL A 103 0.38 12.62 -4.55
C VAL A 103 0.78 11.15 -4.69
N ALA A 104 0.47 10.55 -5.83
CA ALA A 104 0.74 9.15 -6.10
C ALA A 104 1.29 8.93 -7.51
N ARG A 105 1.81 7.73 -7.78
CA ARG A 105 2.39 7.41 -9.10
C ARG A 105 1.32 7.11 -10.15
N GLY A 106 0.21 6.52 -9.76
CA GLY A 106 -0.73 5.92 -10.70
C GLY A 106 -0.15 4.66 -11.35
N HIS A 107 0.38 3.73 -10.54
CA HIS A 107 0.88 2.46 -11.09
C HIS A 107 -0.27 1.71 -11.80
N GLY A 108 0.01 1.20 -13.01
CA GLY A 108 -1.04 0.61 -13.86
C GLY A 108 -1.90 1.64 -14.62
N SER A 109 -1.64 2.95 -14.47
CA SER A 109 -2.30 4.00 -15.24
C SER A 109 -1.96 3.90 -16.71
N SER A 110 -2.97 4.06 -17.56
CA SER A 110 -2.83 4.17 -19.02
C SER A 110 -2.52 5.60 -19.48
N LEU A 111 -2.58 6.57 -18.57
CA LEU A 111 -2.45 7.99 -18.88
C LEU A 111 -1.02 8.50 -18.68
N ASN A 112 -0.60 9.38 -19.59
CA ASN A 112 0.65 10.11 -19.47
C ASN A 112 0.42 11.49 -18.83
N GLY A 113 1.45 11.99 -18.12
CA GLY A 113 1.40 13.33 -17.52
C GLY A 113 0.93 13.34 -16.06
N VAL A 114 0.32 14.46 -15.68
CA VAL A 114 -0.19 14.70 -14.32
C VAL A 114 -1.68 14.91 -14.36
N HIS A 115 -2.43 14.18 -13.52
CA HIS A 115 -3.87 14.17 -13.51
C HIS A 115 -4.42 14.35 -12.10
N VAL A 116 -5.47 15.14 -11.98
CA VAL A 116 -6.24 15.31 -10.74
C VAL A 116 -7.38 14.32 -10.74
N LEU A 117 -7.51 13.52 -9.68
CA LEU A 117 -8.61 12.58 -9.52
C LEU A 117 -9.88 13.30 -9.06
N ASN A 118 -11.01 12.73 -9.46
CA ASN A 118 -12.35 13.15 -9.04
C ASN A 118 -13.19 11.94 -8.64
N ALA A 119 -14.44 12.15 -8.24
CA ALA A 119 -15.33 11.07 -7.79
C ALA A 119 -15.66 10.02 -8.87
N GLN A 120 -15.50 10.37 -10.15
CA GLN A 120 -15.74 9.49 -11.31
C GLN A 120 -14.47 8.79 -11.82
N SER A 121 -13.32 9.05 -11.19
CA SER A 121 -12.04 8.45 -11.57
C SER A 121 -12.06 6.95 -11.34
N VAL A 122 -11.67 6.18 -12.39
CA VAL A 122 -11.67 4.72 -12.37
C VAL A 122 -10.27 4.14 -12.31
N ALA A 123 -10.15 3.00 -11.64
CA ALA A 123 -8.87 2.32 -11.40
C ALA A 123 -8.10 1.96 -12.68
N THR A 124 -8.81 1.60 -13.76
CA THR A 124 -8.22 1.27 -15.07
C THR A 124 -7.50 2.43 -15.73
N GLN A 125 -7.87 3.68 -15.40
CA GLN A 125 -7.24 4.88 -15.96
C GLN A 125 -6.15 5.44 -15.05
N PHE A 126 -6.40 5.50 -13.74
CA PHE A 126 -5.55 6.22 -12.78
C PHE A 126 -4.73 5.31 -11.86
N GLY A 127 -4.99 4.00 -11.90
CA GLY A 127 -4.40 3.01 -11.00
C GLY A 127 -5.27 2.72 -9.77
N ASP A 128 -5.18 1.50 -9.28
CA ASP A 128 -6.03 1.00 -8.18
C ASP A 128 -5.81 1.78 -6.87
N GLU A 129 -4.55 2.01 -6.52
CA GLU A 129 -4.17 2.61 -5.23
C GLU A 129 -4.59 4.09 -5.09
N PRO A 130 -4.33 4.98 -6.06
CA PRO A 130 -4.77 6.37 -5.98
C PRO A 130 -6.30 6.53 -5.93
N VAL A 131 -7.02 5.70 -6.69
CA VAL A 131 -8.49 5.71 -6.70
C VAL A 131 -9.03 5.26 -5.35
N LEU A 132 -8.45 4.21 -4.76
CA LEU A 132 -8.81 3.77 -3.41
C LEU A 132 -8.56 4.86 -2.35
N ILE A 133 -7.38 5.52 -2.38
CA ILE A 133 -7.07 6.63 -1.47
C ILE A 133 -8.12 7.73 -1.60
N GLN A 134 -8.46 8.15 -2.82
CA GLN A 134 -9.42 9.21 -3.07
C GLN A 134 -10.82 8.83 -2.58
N GLN A 135 -11.27 7.61 -2.84
CA GLN A 135 -12.59 7.13 -2.42
C GLN A 135 -12.72 7.03 -0.89
N ARG A 136 -11.67 6.58 -0.20
CA ARG A 136 -11.67 6.42 1.25
C ARG A 136 -11.54 7.74 1.98
N THR A 137 -10.61 8.58 1.56
CA THR A 137 -10.22 9.78 2.31
C THR A 137 -10.95 11.04 1.85
N ARG A 138 -11.47 11.08 0.61
CA ARG A 138 -12.13 12.25 0.00
C ARG A 138 -11.26 13.51 -0.05
N VAL A 139 -9.94 13.36 0.05
CA VAL A 139 -8.99 14.47 -0.14
C VAL A 139 -8.62 14.62 -1.62
N PRO A 140 -8.08 15.78 -2.03
CA PRO A 140 -7.47 15.93 -3.35
C PRO A 140 -6.36 14.91 -3.57
N VAL A 141 -6.44 14.16 -4.68
CA VAL A 141 -5.41 13.20 -5.09
C VAL A 141 -4.94 13.56 -6.49
N VAL A 142 -3.62 13.68 -6.66
CA VAL A 142 -2.98 13.96 -7.95
C VAL A 142 -2.02 12.85 -8.29
N VAL A 143 -2.15 12.29 -9.49
CA VAL A 143 -1.27 11.22 -9.98
C VAL A 143 -0.33 11.72 -11.05
N GLY A 144 0.90 11.22 -11.02
CA GLY A 144 1.89 11.53 -12.04
C GLY A 144 3.20 10.78 -11.83
N VAL A 145 3.89 10.46 -12.92
CA VAL A 145 5.24 9.87 -12.87
C VAL A 145 6.23 10.86 -12.26
N ASP A 146 6.13 12.13 -12.66
CA ASP A 146 6.81 13.26 -11.99
C ASP A 146 5.98 13.73 -10.80
N ARG A 147 6.33 13.23 -9.62
CA ARG A 147 5.61 13.52 -8.39
C ARG A 147 5.84 14.94 -7.87
N LEU A 148 6.98 15.56 -8.20
CA LEU A 148 7.21 16.95 -7.84
C LEU A 148 6.26 17.87 -8.62
N ARG A 149 6.11 17.61 -9.93
CA ARG A 149 5.14 18.32 -10.76
C ARG A 149 3.71 18.02 -10.30
N ALA A 150 3.42 16.79 -9.89
CA ALA A 150 2.12 16.43 -9.31
C ALA A 150 1.83 17.22 -8.02
N ALA A 151 2.82 17.40 -7.15
CA ALA A 151 2.69 18.23 -5.94
C ALA A 151 2.45 19.71 -6.28
N GLN A 152 3.13 20.24 -7.29
CA GLN A 152 2.89 21.60 -7.76
C GLN A 152 1.47 21.79 -8.29
N VAL A 153 1.02 20.88 -9.17
CA VAL A 153 -0.36 20.90 -9.72
C VAL A 153 -1.40 20.77 -8.60
N LEU A 154 -1.11 19.96 -7.58
CA LEU A 154 -1.98 19.84 -6.41
C LEU A 154 -2.14 21.19 -5.71
N LEU A 155 -1.06 21.89 -5.44
CA LEU A 155 -1.09 23.21 -4.77
C LEU A 155 -1.69 24.30 -5.65
N GLU A 156 -1.45 24.26 -6.98
CA GLU A 156 -2.08 25.16 -7.94
C GLU A 156 -3.61 25.02 -7.96
N ARG A 157 -4.11 23.78 -7.86
CA ARG A 157 -5.55 23.47 -7.94
C ARG A 157 -6.27 23.52 -6.59
N PHE A 158 -5.54 23.25 -5.52
CA PHE A 158 -6.06 23.20 -4.14
C PHE A 158 -5.14 24.02 -3.22
N PRO A 159 -5.16 25.38 -3.34
CA PRO A 159 -4.24 26.26 -2.62
C PRO A 159 -4.43 26.22 -1.10
N GLN A 160 -5.58 25.71 -0.61
CA GLN A 160 -5.83 25.51 0.83
C GLN A 160 -5.09 24.31 1.42
N THR A 161 -4.34 23.51 0.61
CA THR A 161 -3.60 22.35 1.11
C THR A 161 -2.50 22.81 2.07
N GLU A 162 -2.50 22.24 3.29
CA GLU A 162 -1.53 22.57 4.35
C GLU A 162 -0.43 21.52 4.48
N ILE A 163 -0.67 20.28 4.02
CA ILE A 163 0.29 19.17 4.05
C ILE A 163 0.05 18.20 2.89
N ILE A 164 1.13 17.71 2.30
CA ILE A 164 1.09 16.73 1.24
C ILE A 164 1.59 15.37 1.76
N VAL A 165 0.84 14.31 1.48
CA VAL A 165 1.28 12.92 1.72
C VAL A 165 1.57 12.27 0.36
N SER A 166 2.76 11.70 0.18
CA SER A 166 3.12 10.99 -1.04
C SER A 166 3.07 9.49 -0.83
N ASP A 167 2.28 8.78 -1.66
CA ASP A 167 2.30 7.32 -1.74
C ASP A 167 3.43 6.85 -2.68
N ASP A 168 4.26 5.91 -2.18
CA ASP A 168 5.41 5.29 -2.87
C ASP A 168 6.41 6.31 -3.48
N GLY A 169 6.73 7.34 -2.72
CA GLY A 169 7.62 8.44 -3.14
C GLY A 169 9.08 8.28 -2.75
N LEU A 170 9.48 7.26 -1.98
CA LEU A 170 10.75 7.20 -1.26
C LEU A 170 11.98 7.41 -2.17
N GLN A 171 12.06 6.73 -3.32
CA GLN A 171 13.21 6.80 -4.22
C GLN A 171 13.32 8.14 -4.98
N ARG A 172 12.23 8.88 -5.12
CA ARG A 172 12.17 10.09 -5.95
C ARG A 172 12.00 11.38 -5.16
N LEU A 173 11.16 11.38 -4.12
CA LEU A 173 10.80 12.58 -3.36
C LEU A 173 11.58 12.76 -2.06
N ARG A 174 12.37 11.79 -1.64
CA ARG A 174 13.10 11.81 -0.36
C ARG A 174 13.85 13.11 -0.07
N ARG A 175 14.49 13.69 -1.09
CA ARG A 175 15.28 14.92 -0.95
C ARG A 175 14.45 16.19 -0.70
N TRP A 176 13.15 16.15 -1.00
CA TRP A 176 12.20 17.25 -0.75
C TRP A 176 11.30 16.97 0.43
N ALA A 177 11.35 15.76 0.98
CA ALA A 177 10.52 15.35 2.10
C ALA A 177 10.94 16.11 3.37
N ASP A 178 9.96 16.62 4.08
CA ASP A 178 10.16 17.07 5.46
C ASP A 178 10.19 15.83 6.36
N TRP A 179 9.41 14.80 6.04
CA TRP A 179 9.37 13.54 6.79
C TRP A 179 9.27 12.33 5.88
N VAL A 180 9.91 11.25 6.32
CA VAL A 180 9.90 9.95 5.65
C VAL A 180 9.31 8.90 6.58
N VAL A 181 8.30 8.17 6.10
CA VAL A 181 7.75 6.98 6.75
C VAL A 181 8.13 5.77 5.92
N CYS A 182 9.09 4.99 6.39
CA CYS A 182 9.53 3.78 5.71
C CYS A 182 8.78 2.56 6.25
N VAL A 183 8.02 1.91 5.37
CA VAL A 183 7.15 0.78 5.72
C VAL A 183 7.86 -0.53 5.42
N PHE A 184 7.82 -1.43 6.40
CA PHE A 184 8.23 -2.83 6.28
C PHE A 184 7.05 -3.75 6.60
N ASP A 185 7.11 -4.96 6.16
CA ASP A 185 6.24 -6.04 6.61
C ASP A 185 7.05 -7.09 7.40
N GLU A 186 6.44 -8.23 7.69
CA GLU A 186 7.04 -9.33 8.42
C GLU A 186 8.32 -9.89 7.79
N ARG A 187 8.55 -9.66 6.49
CA ARG A 187 9.79 -10.06 5.80
C ARG A 187 11.01 -9.23 6.23
N GLY A 188 10.78 -8.03 6.77
CA GLY A 188 11.82 -7.10 7.20
C GLY A 188 12.74 -6.71 6.03
N LEU A 189 14.05 -6.94 6.21
CA LEU A 189 15.07 -6.67 5.17
C LEU A 189 15.36 -7.89 4.26
N GLY A 190 14.70 -9.03 4.49
CA GLY A 190 15.11 -10.27 3.85
C GLY A 190 16.56 -10.60 4.19
N ASN A 191 17.41 -10.87 3.18
CA ASN A 191 18.85 -11.08 3.37
C ASN A 191 19.65 -9.77 3.48
N GLY A 192 19.02 -8.59 3.37
CA GLY A 192 19.62 -7.26 3.51
C GLY A 192 20.37 -6.75 2.27
N TRP A 193 20.31 -7.46 1.15
CA TRP A 193 20.98 -7.09 -0.10
C TRP A 193 20.03 -6.47 -1.11
N THR A 194 20.60 -5.69 -2.03
CA THR A 194 19.83 -5.07 -3.13
C THR A 194 19.63 -6.06 -4.28
N LEU A 195 18.65 -5.78 -5.13
CA LEU A 195 18.40 -6.53 -6.36
C LEU A 195 19.67 -6.69 -7.21
N PRO A 196 19.86 -7.84 -7.86
CA PRO A 196 19.07 -9.08 -7.80
C PRO A 196 19.47 -10.04 -6.68
N ALA A 197 20.51 -9.75 -5.90
CA ALA A 197 21.02 -10.63 -4.84
C ALA A 197 20.12 -10.69 -3.59
N GLY A 198 19.24 -9.73 -3.45
CA GLY A 198 18.28 -9.64 -2.36
C GLY A 198 17.08 -8.78 -2.74
N PRO A 199 16.12 -8.61 -1.83
CA PRO A 199 14.84 -8.01 -2.13
C PRO A 199 14.84 -6.47 -2.09
N LEU A 200 15.95 -5.81 -1.75
CA LEU A 200 15.95 -4.38 -1.54
C LEU A 200 16.12 -3.60 -2.86
N ARG A 201 15.29 -2.58 -3.07
CA ARG A 201 15.40 -1.62 -4.18
C ARG A 201 16.59 -0.69 -4.01
N GLU A 202 16.98 -0.43 -2.76
CA GLU A 202 18.10 0.41 -2.36
C GLU A 202 18.72 -0.09 -1.04
N PRO A 203 19.99 0.23 -0.73
CA PRO A 203 20.61 -0.15 0.53
C PRO A 203 19.87 0.45 1.74
N TRP A 204 19.82 -0.32 2.82
CA TRP A 204 19.23 0.10 4.08
C TRP A 204 20.22 -0.08 5.24
N PRO A 205 20.28 0.80 6.24
CA PRO A 205 19.63 2.10 6.27
C PRO A 205 20.31 3.10 5.33
N ARG A 206 19.51 3.88 4.63
CA ARG A 206 20.00 5.04 3.90
C ARG A 206 19.55 6.28 4.67
N LYS A 207 20.50 7.00 5.26
CA LYS A 207 20.21 8.22 6.01
C LYS A 207 19.46 9.22 5.12
N PRO A 208 18.30 9.74 5.56
CA PRO A 208 17.68 10.89 4.91
C PRO A 208 18.62 12.10 5.05
N ALA A 209 18.43 13.09 4.18
CA ALA A 209 19.00 14.41 4.42
C ALA A 209 18.25 15.03 5.62
N GLY A 210 18.85 14.95 6.83
CA GLY A 210 18.20 15.31 8.08
C GLY A 210 17.86 14.06 8.91
N GLU A 211 18.68 13.73 9.89
CA GLU A 211 18.63 12.45 10.62
C GLU A 211 17.38 12.27 11.50
N ASP A 212 16.69 13.37 11.83
CA ASP A 212 15.59 13.39 12.81
C ASP A 212 14.19 13.24 12.22
N GLN A 213 14.08 13.04 10.91
CA GLN A 213 12.83 13.16 10.17
C GLN A 213 12.37 11.85 9.50
N ALA A 214 12.82 10.71 10.00
CA ALA A 214 12.43 9.42 9.44
C ALA A 214 11.93 8.44 10.50
N TRP A 215 10.78 7.81 10.21
CA TRP A 215 10.19 6.76 11.03
C TRP A 215 10.13 5.43 10.29
N VAL A 216 10.20 4.35 11.03
CA VAL A 216 9.99 2.99 10.55
C VAL A 216 8.68 2.47 11.11
N LEU A 217 7.76 2.11 10.20
CA LEU A 217 6.55 1.40 10.53
C LEU A 217 6.66 -0.06 10.07
N VAL A 218 6.36 -0.99 10.96
CA VAL A 218 6.27 -2.41 10.62
C VAL A 218 4.80 -2.80 10.56
N SER A 219 4.34 -3.11 9.34
CA SER A 219 2.99 -3.58 9.10
C SER A 219 2.86 -5.02 9.58
N GLN A 220 1.97 -5.27 10.52
CA GLN A 220 1.76 -6.58 11.16
C GLN A 220 0.28 -6.98 11.14
N ASP A 221 0.05 -8.28 11.10
CA ASP A 221 -1.25 -8.86 11.32
C ASP A 221 -1.34 -9.30 12.79
N PRO A 222 -2.24 -8.72 13.61
CA PRO A 222 -2.39 -9.07 15.01
C PRO A 222 -2.95 -10.48 15.22
N SER A 223 -3.61 -11.08 14.20
CA SER A 223 -4.15 -12.46 14.29
C SER A 223 -3.04 -13.53 14.28
N LEU A 224 -1.81 -13.17 13.86
CA LEU A 224 -0.65 -14.05 13.95
C LEU A 224 -0.12 -14.06 15.39
N GLU A 225 -0.68 -14.92 16.25
CA GLU A 225 -0.26 -15.07 17.64
C GLU A 225 0.93 -16.04 17.80
N GLY A 226 1.77 -15.80 18.81
CA GLY A 226 2.79 -16.71 19.29
C GLY A 226 4.01 -16.86 18.38
N ALA A 227 4.45 -18.10 18.17
CA ALA A 227 5.68 -18.45 17.44
C ALA A 227 5.71 -18.02 15.97
N GLN A 228 4.57 -17.64 15.40
CA GLN A 228 4.46 -17.14 14.02
C GLN A 228 4.65 -15.61 13.91
N ARG A 229 4.70 -14.86 15.01
CA ARG A 229 5.13 -13.46 14.94
C ARG A 229 6.59 -13.42 14.51
N PRO A 230 6.92 -13.00 13.29
CA PRO A 230 8.31 -12.88 12.90
C PRO A 230 8.96 -11.92 13.88
N GLN A 231 9.91 -12.40 14.67
CA GLN A 231 10.75 -11.50 15.46
C GLN A 231 11.33 -10.50 14.48
N ALA A 232 11.07 -9.23 14.71
CA ALA A 232 11.55 -8.19 13.84
C ALA A 232 13.05 -8.32 13.68
N LYS A 233 13.46 -8.66 12.45
CA LYS A 233 14.88 -8.87 12.13
C LYS A 233 15.67 -7.64 12.55
N PRO A 234 16.83 -7.82 13.18
CA PRO A 234 17.70 -6.71 13.56
C PRO A 234 18.01 -5.80 12.36
N GLY A 235 18.19 -4.51 12.58
CA GLY A 235 18.67 -3.58 11.57
C GLY A 235 17.60 -2.82 10.78
N ILE A 236 16.29 -3.06 11.00
CA ILE A 236 15.24 -2.25 10.35
C ILE A 236 14.95 -0.94 11.08
N ALA A 237 15.27 -0.84 12.37
CA ALA A 237 15.04 0.37 13.14
C ALA A 237 15.96 1.51 12.69
N LEU A 238 15.44 2.73 12.61
CA LEU A 238 16.21 3.96 12.51
C LEU A 238 16.32 4.58 13.89
N ASN A 239 17.53 5.00 14.28
CA ASN A 239 17.79 5.61 15.60
C ASN A 239 17.25 4.79 16.78
N GLY A 240 17.21 3.46 16.65
CA GLY A 240 16.67 2.56 17.67
C GLY A 240 15.15 2.53 17.78
N LYS A 241 14.42 3.36 17.02
CA LYS A 241 12.95 3.45 17.07
C LYS A 241 12.27 2.69 15.94
N ARG A 242 11.24 1.96 16.30
CA ARG A 242 10.39 1.20 15.41
C ARG A 242 8.97 1.21 15.96
N PHE A 243 8.00 1.47 15.12
CA PHE A 243 6.59 1.50 15.46
C PHE A 243 5.83 0.41 14.71
N VAL A 244 4.65 0.08 15.20
CA VAL A 244 3.79 -0.95 14.62
C VAL A 244 2.64 -0.31 13.85
N ALA A 245 2.28 -0.93 12.74
CA ALA A 245 1.07 -0.63 11.98
C ALA A 245 0.24 -1.92 11.92
N GLU A 246 -0.80 -2.03 12.74
CA GLU A 246 -1.63 -3.22 12.83
C GLU A 246 -2.67 -3.26 11.71
N ARG A 247 -2.61 -4.30 10.89
CA ARG A 247 -3.61 -4.56 9.84
C ARG A 247 -4.84 -5.21 10.45
N ARG A 248 -6.01 -4.72 10.05
CA ARG A 248 -7.31 -5.28 10.47
C ARG A 248 -8.27 -5.25 9.28
N LEU A 249 -9.21 -6.16 9.25
CA LEU A 249 -10.35 -6.04 8.35
C LEU A 249 -11.44 -5.19 9.00
N GLY A 250 -12.08 -4.34 8.21
CA GLY A 250 -13.27 -3.62 8.62
C GLY A 250 -14.40 -4.58 8.99
N LEU A 251 -15.19 -4.21 9.98
CA LEU A 251 -16.30 -5.04 10.44
C LEU A 251 -17.54 -4.98 9.53
N VAL A 252 -17.53 -4.05 8.57
CA VAL A 252 -18.65 -3.79 7.66
C VAL A 252 -18.16 -3.91 6.23
N ALA A 253 -18.77 -4.81 5.46
CA ALA A 253 -18.59 -4.92 4.04
C ALA A 253 -19.60 -4.04 3.30
N ARG A 254 -19.27 -3.63 2.07
CA ARG A 254 -20.13 -2.80 1.20
C ARG A 254 -20.19 -3.39 -0.21
N ASN A 255 -21.34 -3.25 -0.88
CA ASN A 255 -21.47 -3.63 -2.28
C ASN A 255 -21.52 -2.38 -3.20
N ALA A 256 -21.64 -2.60 -4.52
CA ALA A 256 -21.66 -1.53 -5.51
C ALA A 256 -22.82 -0.55 -5.35
N SER A 257 -23.97 -0.98 -4.80
CA SER A 257 -25.13 -0.12 -4.54
C SER A 257 -25.01 0.68 -3.23
N GLY A 258 -23.89 0.53 -2.48
CA GLY A 258 -23.67 1.21 -1.21
C GLY A 258 -24.38 0.54 -0.02
N GLN A 259 -25.02 -0.62 -0.22
CA GLN A 259 -25.55 -1.41 0.89
C GLN A 259 -24.41 -1.89 1.80
N THR A 260 -24.71 -2.05 3.08
CA THR A 260 -23.75 -2.50 4.09
C THR A 260 -24.14 -3.85 4.65
N LEU A 261 -23.14 -4.67 4.93
CA LEU A 261 -23.26 -5.98 5.56
C LEU A 261 -22.29 -6.06 6.74
N GLU A 262 -22.81 -6.21 7.94
CA GLU A 262 -21.97 -6.46 9.11
C GLU A 262 -21.45 -7.90 9.10
N LEU A 263 -20.13 -8.07 9.07
CA LEU A 263 -19.51 -9.40 8.99
C LEU A 263 -19.83 -10.29 10.20
N LYS A 264 -20.10 -9.69 11.37
CA LYS A 264 -20.56 -10.45 12.55
C LYS A 264 -21.84 -11.24 12.29
N ASN A 265 -22.75 -10.72 11.44
CA ASN A 265 -24.01 -11.42 11.13
C ASN A 265 -23.74 -12.72 10.36
N LEU A 266 -22.68 -12.77 9.54
CA LEU A 266 -22.25 -13.99 8.86
C LEU A 266 -21.66 -15.01 9.83
N ILE A 267 -20.97 -14.57 10.89
CA ILE A 267 -20.39 -15.42 11.92
C ILE A 267 -21.51 -16.05 12.77
N GLU A 268 -22.47 -15.24 13.25
CA GLU A 268 -23.59 -15.70 14.08
C GLU A 268 -24.48 -16.69 13.34
N THR A 269 -24.71 -16.47 12.04
CA THR A 269 -25.48 -17.38 11.21
C THR A 269 -24.78 -18.74 11.14
N ASN A 270 -23.46 -18.77 11.01
CA ASN A 270 -22.65 -20.00 10.97
C ASN A 270 -22.69 -20.77 12.31
N THR A 271 -22.73 -20.07 13.45
CA THR A 271 -22.74 -20.67 14.79
C THR A 271 -24.13 -21.29 15.14
N ARG A 272 -25.22 -20.68 14.66
CA ARG A 272 -26.57 -21.17 14.91
C ARG A 272 -26.89 -22.49 14.23
N THR A 273 -26.24 -22.81 13.11
CA THR A 273 -26.40 -24.09 12.40
C THR A 273 -25.78 -25.27 13.19
N SER A 274 -24.74 -25.01 13.98
CA SER A 274 -24.13 -26.01 14.86
C SER A 274 -25.08 -26.52 15.95
N LEU A 275 -26.21 -25.83 16.15
CA LEU A 275 -27.24 -26.15 17.14
C LEU A 275 -28.47 -26.85 16.56
N GLY A 276 -28.39 -27.46 15.37
CA GLY A 276 -29.34 -28.48 14.93
C GLY A 276 -30.60 -28.00 14.21
N ARG A 277 -30.61 -26.79 13.57
CA ARG A 277 -31.65 -26.42 12.60
C ARG A 277 -31.06 -26.25 11.21
N PRO A 278 -31.43 -27.09 10.21
CA PRO A 278 -30.97 -26.93 8.85
C PRO A 278 -31.70 -25.74 8.20
N SER A 279 -31.08 -24.58 8.18
CA SER A 279 -31.39 -23.55 7.21
C SER A 279 -30.26 -23.56 6.15
N PRO A 280 -30.53 -23.59 4.84
CA PRO A 280 -29.48 -23.54 3.86
C PRO A 280 -28.75 -22.21 4.02
N GLN A 281 -27.53 -22.30 4.53
CA GLN A 281 -26.68 -21.13 4.73
C GLN A 281 -26.06 -20.73 3.39
N PRO A 282 -25.92 -19.44 3.10
CA PRO A 282 -25.18 -19.02 1.92
C PRO A 282 -23.73 -19.48 2.05
N ALA A 283 -23.23 -20.14 1.00
CA ALA A 283 -21.82 -20.44 0.90
C ALA A 283 -21.04 -19.11 0.87
N LEU A 284 -19.96 -19.04 1.66
CA LEU A 284 -19.15 -17.84 1.78
C LEU A 284 -17.87 -18.00 0.95
N VAL A 285 -17.81 -17.30 -0.17
CA VAL A 285 -16.69 -17.36 -1.11
C VAL A 285 -15.85 -16.08 -0.98
N ALA A 286 -14.55 -16.22 -0.78
CA ALA A 286 -13.63 -15.07 -0.77
C ALA A 286 -12.77 -15.05 -2.04
N VAL A 287 -12.69 -13.88 -2.70
CA VAL A 287 -11.85 -13.67 -3.89
C VAL A 287 -10.90 -12.50 -3.68
N ALA A 288 -9.62 -12.66 -4.08
CA ALA A 288 -8.62 -11.61 -3.96
C ALA A 288 -7.57 -11.67 -5.07
N GLY A 289 -7.37 -10.53 -5.76
CA GLY A 289 -6.33 -10.27 -6.78
C GLY A 289 -5.28 -9.28 -6.26
N ILE A 290 -4.65 -9.61 -5.16
CA ILE A 290 -3.60 -8.81 -4.50
C ILE A 290 -2.31 -9.64 -4.37
N ALA A 291 -1.20 -8.98 -4.03
CA ALA A 291 0.12 -9.63 -3.93
C ALA A 291 0.17 -10.85 -2.99
N LYS A 292 -0.67 -10.86 -1.94
CA LYS A 292 -0.74 -11.94 -0.95
C LYS A 292 -2.20 -12.28 -0.64
N PRO A 293 -2.91 -12.99 -1.54
CA PRO A 293 -4.34 -13.30 -1.34
C PRO A 293 -4.60 -14.10 -0.05
N GLY A 294 -3.70 -15.03 0.28
CA GLY A 294 -3.81 -15.85 1.49
C GLY A 294 -3.95 -15.02 2.77
N GLN A 295 -3.25 -13.89 2.88
CA GLN A 295 -3.37 -13.03 4.07
C GLN A 295 -4.80 -12.49 4.24
N PHE A 296 -5.49 -12.15 3.16
CA PHE A 296 -6.88 -11.71 3.23
C PHE A 296 -7.81 -12.84 3.70
N PHE A 297 -7.60 -14.05 3.19
CA PHE A 297 -8.38 -15.22 3.60
C PHE A 297 -8.13 -15.61 5.05
N ASP A 298 -6.86 -15.58 5.48
CA ASP A 298 -6.47 -15.85 6.87
C ASP A 298 -7.10 -14.84 7.83
N MET A 299 -7.11 -13.55 7.48
CA MET A 299 -7.75 -12.50 8.27
C MET A 299 -9.27 -12.69 8.38
N LEU A 300 -9.96 -13.07 7.29
CA LEU A 300 -11.39 -13.41 7.33
C LEU A 300 -11.65 -14.61 8.23
N SER A 301 -10.82 -15.65 8.12
CA SER A 301 -10.92 -16.86 8.95
C SER A 301 -10.64 -16.55 10.43
N ALA A 302 -9.66 -15.70 10.72
CA ALA A 302 -9.34 -15.25 12.09
C ALA A 302 -10.48 -14.44 12.73
N MET A 303 -11.33 -13.78 11.93
CA MET A 303 -12.57 -13.14 12.40
C MET A 303 -13.69 -14.15 12.71
N GLY A 304 -13.48 -15.45 12.44
CA GLY A 304 -14.47 -16.50 12.66
C GLY A 304 -15.37 -16.80 11.46
N LEU A 305 -15.03 -16.30 10.27
CA LEU A 305 -15.77 -16.60 9.04
C LEU A 305 -15.30 -17.95 8.47
N SER A 306 -16.25 -18.87 8.23
CA SER A 306 -15.98 -20.16 7.57
C SER A 306 -16.13 -20.00 6.05
N LEU A 307 -15.00 -19.91 5.34
CA LEU A 307 -14.98 -19.76 3.90
C LEU A 307 -15.20 -21.12 3.21
N SER A 308 -16.20 -21.23 2.34
CA SER A 308 -16.45 -22.40 1.48
C SER A 308 -15.42 -22.50 0.37
N ALA A 309 -14.97 -21.36 -0.17
CA ALA A 309 -13.90 -21.30 -1.17
C ALA A 309 -13.03 -20.04 -0.99
N GLN A 310 -11.75 -20.17 -1.37
CA GLN A 310 -10.73 -19.14 -1.34
C GLN A 310 -10.11 -19.00 -2.74
N LEU A 311 -10.46 -17.96 -3.46
CA LEU A 311 -10.10 -17.76 -4.86
C LEU A 311 -9.01 -16.69 -4.99
N GLY A 312 -7.76 -17.11 -5.08
CA GLY A 312 -6.60 -16.23 -5.26
C GLY A 312 -6.31 -15.96 -6.73
N ALA A 313 -6.25 -14.68 -7.13
CA ALA A 313 -5.78 -14.24 -8.43
C ALA A 313 -4.39 -13.57 -8.33
N SER A 314 -3.77 -13.28 -9.49
CA SER A 314 -2.54 -12.51 -9.55
C SER A 314 -2.76 -11.08 -9.07
N ASP A 315 -1.70 -10.42 -8.56
CA ASP A 315 -1.79 -8.98 -8.23
C ASP A 315 -2.16 -8.19 -9.49
N HIS A 316 -3.05 -7.22 -9.32
CA HIS A 316 -3.65 -6.44 -10.40
C HIS A 316 -4.50 -7.24 -11.41
N ALA A 317 -5.05 -8.40 -11.02
CA ALA A 317 -5.99 -9.16 -11.85
C ALA A 317 -7.11 -8.26 -12.40
N SER A 318 -7.52 -8.52 -13.64
CA SER A 318 -8.63 -7.81 -14.29
C SER A 318 -9.98 -8.27 -13.74
N ALA A 319 -11.04 -7.49 -14.00
CA ALA A 319 -12.41 -7.87 -13.67
C ALA A 319 -12.81 -9.23 -14.28
N GLN A 320 -12.41 -9.46 -15.54
CA GLN A 320 -12.70 -10.70 -16.26
C GLN A 320 -11.99 -11.90 -15.63
N GLU A 321 -10.74 -11.75 -15.19
CA GLU A 321 -10.00 -12.83 -14.51
C GLU A 321 -10.62 -13.19 -13.16
N LEU A 322 -11.01 -12.19 -12.37
CA LEU A 322 -11.70 -12.41 -11.09
C LEU A 322 -13.07 -13.06 -11.32
N MET A 323 -13.81 -12.60 -12.34
CA MET A 323 -15.12 -13.15 -12.67
C MET A 323 -15.04 -14.60 -13.17
N ALA A 324 -14.01 -14.95 -13.95
CA ALA A 324 -13.81 -16.33 -14.43
C ALA A 324 -13.58 -17.32 -13.27
N LEU A 325 -12.80 -16.92 -12.24
CA LEU A 325 -12.63 -17.72 -11.03
C LEU A 325 -13.94 -17.89 -10.25
N LEU A 326 -14.73 -16.83 -10.17
CA LEU A 326 -16.03 -16.87 -9.49
C LEU A 326 -17.05 -17.72 -10.22
N GLN A 327 -17.10 -17.68 -11.56
CA GLN A 327 -18.08 -18.43 -12.35
C GLN A 327 -17.97 -19.94 -12.15
N ASP A 328 -16.74 -20.45 -12.09
CA ASP A 328 -16.49 -21.89 -11.85
C ASP A 328 -17.05 -22.29 -10.47
N GLU A 329 -16.79 -21.50 -9.43
CA GLU A 329 -17.25 -21.76 -8.08
C GLU A 329 -18.78 -21.56 -7.92
N LEU A 330 -19.34 -20.47 -8.49
CA LEU A 330 -20.77 -20.20 -8.44
C LEU A 330 -21.60 -21.27 -9.16
N SER A 331 -21.05 -21.88 -10.22
CA SER A 331 -21.71 -22.93 -10.99
C SER A 331 -21.72 -24.28 -10.29
N SER A 332 -20.73 -24.53 -9.41
CA SER A 332 -20.58 -25.78 -8.67
C SER A 332 -21.28 -25.76 -7.30
N THR A 333 -21.60 -24.57 -6.79
CA THR A 333 -22.19 -24.40 -5.47
C THR A 333 -23.71 -24.41 -5.51
N GLU A 334 -24.34 -25.36 -4.79
CA GLU A 334 -25.79 -25.39 -4.62
C GLU A 334 -26.26 -24.38 -3.57
N GLY A 335 -27.20 -23.50 -3.92
CA GLY A 335 -27.81 -22.54 -3.00
C GLY A 335 -27.25 -21.10 -3.12
N PRO A 336 -27.64 -20.21 -2.19
CA PRO A 336 -27.19 -18.81 -2.20
C PRO A 336 -25.70 -18.71 -1.85
N VAL A 337 -24.99 -17.82 -2.58
CA VAL A 337 -23.57 -17.56 -2.35
C VAL A 337 -23.37 -16.10 -1.97
N THR A 338 -22.60 -15.85 -0.91
CA THR A 338 -22.11 -14.53 -0.55
C THR A 338 -20.64 -14.41 -0.93
N VAL A 339 -20.31 -13.46 -1.80
CA VAL A 339 -18.94 -13.23 -2.28
C VAL A 339 -18.32 -12.06 -1.54
N LEU A 340 -17.18 -12.31 -0.88
CA LEU A 340 -16.34 -11.28 -0.25
C LEU A 340 -15.10 -11.00 -1.11
N CYS A 341 -14.74 -9.74 -1.25
CA CYS A 341 -13.51 -9.35 -1.96
C CYS A 341 -12.80 -8.18 -1.25
N THR A 342 -11.57 -7.88 -1.65
CA THR A 342 -10.86 -6.71 -1.16
C THR A 342 -11.42 -5.42 -1.80
N GLU A 343 -11.21 -4.25 -1.18
CA GLU A 343 -11.61 -2.96 -1.78
C GLU A 343 -10.91 -2.70 -3.12
N LYS A 344 -9.65 -3.12 -3.25
CA LYS A 344 -8.87 -3.00 -4.48
C LYS A 344 -9.53 -3.79 -5.62
N ASP A 345 -10.00 -4.99 -5.33
CA ASP A 345 -10.66 -5.85 -6.32
C ASP A 345 -12.10 -5.41 -6.59
N ALA A 346 -12.81 -4.93 -5.57
CA ALA A 346 -14.17 -4.43 -5.70
C ALA A 346 -14.30 -3.32 -6.75
N SER A 347 -13.34 -2.40 -6.81
CA SER A 347 -13.31 -1.31 -7.78
C SER A 347 -13.39 -1.77 -9.24
N LYS A 348 -12.95 -3.00 -9.50
CA LYS A 348 -12.98 -3.66 -10.82
C LYS A 348 -14.16 -4.63 -10.92
N LEU A 349 -14.31 -5.49 -9.91
CA LEU A 349 -15.28 -6.59 -9.91
C LEU A 349 -16.72 -6.08 -9.98
N TRP A 350 -17.03 -4.95 -9.39
CA TRP A 350 -18.37 -4.37 -9.40
C TRP A 350 -18.89 -4.00 -10.80
N SER A 351 -18.02 -3.83 -11.77
CA SER A 351 -18.42 -3.61 -13.16
C SER A 351 -19.06 -4.84 -13.82
N VAL A 352 -18.76 -6.04 -13.30
CA VAL A 352 -19.21 -7.33 -13.83
C VAL A 352 -20.01 -8.15 -12.81
N PHE A 353 -19.81 -7.90 -11.52
CA PHE A 353 -20.47 -8.58 -10.41
C PHE A 353 -20.78 -7.61 -9.25
N PRO A 354 -21.79 -6.72 -9.39
CA PRO A 354 -22.07 -5.63 -8.46
C PRO A 354 -22.52 -6.08 -7.06
N GLN A 355 -22.97 -7.32 -6.90
CA GLN A 355 -23.36 -7.90 -5.61
C GLN A 355 -22.18 -8.38 -4.74
N ALA A 356 -20.94 -8.36 -5.24
CA ALA A 356 -19.78 -8.66 -4.41
C ALA A 356 -19.66 -7.68 -3.25
N TRP A 357 -19.34 -8.20 -2.07
CA TRP A 357 -19.14 -7.42 -0.86
C TRP A 357 -17.66 -7.11 -0.67
N SER A 358 -17.33 -5.86 -0.68
CA SER A 358 -15.98 -5.33 -0.44
C SER A 358 -15.72 -5.24 1.06
N VAL A 359 -14.64 -5.84 1.51
CA VAL A 359 -14.15 -5.74 2.90
C VAL A 359 -12.94 -4.80 2.92
N ALA A 360 -13.02 -3.76 3.75
CA ALA A 360 -11.95 -2.79 3.88
C ALA A 360 -10.73 -3.38 4.60
N LEU A 361 -9.53 -3.09 4.12
CA LEU A 361 -8.31 -3.27 4.90
C LEU A 361 -8.00 -1.97 5.63
N GLU A 362 -8.08 -2.01 6.95
CA GLU A 362 -7.78 -0.89 7.85
C GLU A 362 -6.42 -1.09 8.51
N VAL A 363 -5.76 0.02 8.84
CA VAL A 363 -4.50 0.00 9.59
C VAL A 363 -4.64 0.89 10.81
N ARG A 364 -4.36 0.33 11.98
CA ARG A 364 -4.19 1.07 13.21
C ARG A 364 -2.71 1.41 13.38
N LEU A 365 -2.38 2.69 13.32
CA LEU A 365 -1.04 3.18 13.55
C LEU A 365 -0.73 3.23 15.05
N ASP A 366 0.52 2.95 15.41
CA ASP A 366 1.01 3.03 16.78
C ASP A 366 0.75 4.41 17.37
N PRO A 367 0.09 4.51 18.54
CA PRO A 367 -0.17 5.81 19.18
C PRO A 367 1.10 6.62 19.44
N LEU A 368 2.22 5.99 19.81
CA LEU A 368 3.50 6.68 20.01
C LEU A 368 4.05 7.27 18.71
N PHE A 369 3.87 6.56 17.58
CA PHE A 369 4.23 7.12 16.28
C PHE A 369 3.38 8.38 15.98
N LEU A 370 2.08 8.30 16.22
CA LEU A 370 1.17 9.44 15.96
C LEU A 370 1.49 10.63 16.85
N GLU A 371 1.84 10.41 18.11
CA GLU A 371 2.29 11.48 19.03
C GLU A 371 3.57 12.17 18.53
N GLU A 372 4.59 11.39 18.18
CA GLU A 372 5.85 11.93 17.64
C GLU A 372 5.62 12.66 16.31
N PHE A 373 4.78 12.12 15.45
CA PHE A 373 4.43 12.74 14.18
C PHE A 373 3.66 14.07 14.39
N ASP A 374 2.70 14.09 15.33
CA ASP A 374 1.94 15.29 15.67
C ASP A 374 2.85 16.41 16.22
N LEU A 375 3.83 16.08 17.03
CA LEU A 375 4.82 17.05 17.51
C LEU A 375 5.66 17.60 16.34
N ALA A 376 6.11 16.75 15.44
CA ALA A 376 6.95 17.14 14.33
C ALA A 376 6.26 18.11 13.36
N TRP A 377 5.02 17.80 12.91
CA TRP A 377 4.35 18.67 11.95
C TRP A 377 3.87 19.99 12.57
N ARG A 378 3.44 19.99 13.85
CA ARG A 378 3.08 21.23 14.56
C ARG A 378 4.25 22.19 14.65
N HIS A 379 5.43 21.69 15.02
CA HIS A 379 6.66 22.51 15.07
C HIS A 379 6.98 23.11 13.69
N ARG A 380 6.79 22.34 12.62
CA ARG A 380 7.09 22.80 11.25
C ARG A 380 6.12 23.87 10.76
N ILE A 381 4.81 23.71 11.00
CA ILE A 381 3.79 24.69 10.60
C ILE A 381 3.93 26.00 11.40
N SER A 382 4.15 25.91 12.72
CA SER A 382 4.36 27.12 13.53
C SER A 382 5.60 27.91 13.12
N SER A 383 6.68 27.25 12.71
CA SER A 383 7.88 27.94 12.22
C SER A 383 7.69 28.64 10.87
N THR A 384 6.73 28.19 10.05
CA THR A 384 6.42 28.82 8.75
C THR A 384 5.60 30.10 8.90
N HIS A 385 4.69 30.16 9.88
CA HIS A 385 3.88 31.37 10.17
C HIS A 385 4.64 32.43 10.96
N GLY A 386 5.76 32.07 11.60
CA GLY A 386 6.60 33.03 12.37
C GLY A 386 7.53 33.91 11.51
N HIS A 387 7.64 33.68 10.20
CA HIS A 387 8.49 34.46 9.28
C HIS A 387 7.74 35.53 8.48
N GLU A 388 6.41 35.63 8.60
CA GLU A 388 5.62 36.66 7.91
C GLU A 388 5.37 37.97 8.73
N THR A 389 5.94 38.08 9.92
CA THR A 389 5.84 39.29 10.74
C THR A 389 7.22 39.90 11.01
N HIS A 390 7.85 40.47 9.97
CA HIS A 390 8.86 41.52 10.09
C HIS A 390 9.00 42.30 8.80
#